data_21ea79e6aae1053840b7412ff730a800
#
_entry.id   21ea79e6aae1053840b7412ff730a800
#
_cell.length_a   1.000
_cell.length_b   1.000
_cell.length_c   1.000
_cell.angle_alpha   90.00
_cell.angle_beta   90.00
_cell.angle_gamma   90.00
#
_symmetry.space_group_name_H-M   'P 1'
#
loop_
_entity.id
_entity.type
_entity.pdbx_description
1 polymer ?
#
loop_
_entity_poly.entity_id
_entity_poly.type
_entity_poly.pdbx_seq_one_letter_code
_entity_poly.pdbx_strand_id
1 'polypeptide(L)'
;MFGTIAHATLEPGKEAQLATMMEDWRREIRPKIPGPVVELVGHRAGHPNEVVFIVLTQDEATYRQMAELPEQHQFYLRANEALGGEPTWEDVEMEWGIRE
;
A
#
# COMPACT_ATOMS: atom_id res chain seq x y z
N MET A 1 0.36 -15.38 3.66
CA MET A 1 0.90 -14.03 3.40
C MET A 1 0.53 -13.08 4.53
N PHE A 2 1.35 -12.12 4.77
CA PHE A 2 1.12 -11.11 5.81
C PHE A 2 1.24 -9.71 5.22
N GLY A 3 0.41 -8.80 5.64
CA GLY A 3 0.49 -7.42 5.21
C GLY A 3 -0.56 -6.55 5.85
N THR A 4 -1.07 -5.59 5.11
CA THR A 4 -2.01 -4.61 5.64
C THR A 4 -3.09 -4.27 4.63
N ILE A 5 -4.26 -3.96 5.17
CA ILE A 5 -5.34 -3.30 4.44
C ILE A 5 -5.45 -1.89 5.01
N ALA A 6 -5.36 -0.91 4.15
CA ALA A 6 -5.42 0.49 4.58
C ALA A 6 -6.58 1.21 3.89
N HIS A 7 -7.21 2.10 4.62
CA HIS A 7 -8.25 2.98 4.12
C HIS A 7 -7.81 4.42 4.30
N ALA A 8 -8.01 5.22 3.27
CA ALA A 8 -7.61 6.62 3.28
C ALA A 8 -8.58 7.46 2.45
N THR A 9 -8.59 8.75 2.71
CA THR A 9 -9.31 9.72 1.88
C THR A 9 -8.30 10.41 0.97
N LEU A 10 -8.58 10.42 -0.33
CA LEU A 10 -7.78 11.14 -1.30
C LEU A 10 -8.28 12.57 -1.41
N GLU A 11 -7.38 13.54 -1.36
CA GLU A 11 -7.74 14.92 -1.62
C GLU A 11 -8.16 15.09 -3.10
N PRO A 12 -9.19 15.91 -3.38
CA PRO A 12 -9.63 16.14 -4.75
C PRO A 12 -8.48 16.64 -5.63
N GLY A 13 -8.38 16.08 -6.84
CA GLY A 13 -7.35 16.48 -7.81
C GLY A 13 -6.00 15.79 -7.63
N LYS A 14 -5.89 14.84 -6.70
CA LYS A 14 -4.61 14.15 -6.40
C LYS A 14 -4.50 12.75 -7.02
N GLU A 15 -5.44 12.37 -7.88
CA GLU A 15 -5.46 11.02 -8.47
C GLU A 15 -4.19 10.72 -9.27
N ALA A 16 -3.72 11.68 -10.07
CA ALA A 16 -2.50 11.51 -10.86
C ALA A 16 -1.26 11.40 -9.98
N GLN A 17 -1.21 12.15 -8.88
CA GLN A 17 -0.12 12.07 -7.92
C GLN A 17 -0.08 10.70 -7.27
N LEU A 18 -1.23 10.16 -6.88
CA LEU A 18 -1.32 8.81 -6.30
C LEU A 18 -0.83 7.76 -7.28
N ALA A 19 -1.25 7.84 -8.55
CA ALA A 19 -0.82 6.90 -9.57
C ALA A 19 0.70 6.93 -9.76
N THR A 20 1.30 8.12 -9.80
CA THR A 20 2.76 8.27 -9.90
C THR A 20 3.46 7.65 -8.70
N MET A 21 2.91 7.82 -7.50
CA MET A 21 3.47 7.24 -6.29
C MET A 21 3.44 5.71 -6.32
N MET A 22 2.38 5.11 -6.85
CA MET A 22 2.29 3.66 -6.98
C MET A 22 3.35 3.12 -7.95
N GLU A 23 3.59 3.81 -9.05
CA GLU A 23 4.68 3.46 -9.97
C GLU A 23 6.05 3.58 -9.31
N ASP A 24 6.28 4.62 -8.52
CA ASP A 24 7.52 4.81 -7.78
C ASP A 24 7.74 3.70 -6.75
N TRP A 25 6.70 3.29 -6.05
CA TRP A 25 6.76 2.19 -5.09
C TRP A 25 7.19 0.89 -5.78
N ARG A 26 6.59 0.60 -6.92
CA ARG A 26 6.92 -0.59 -7.71
C ARG A 26 8.37 -0.57 -8.18
N ARG A 27 8.88 0.57 -8.56
CA ARG A 27 10.25 0.73 -9.06
C ARG A 27 11.30 0.72 -7.94
N GLU A 28 11.00 1.39 -6.83
CA GLU A 28 11.99 1.68 -5.79
C GLU A 28 11.93 0.71 -4.60
N ILE A 29 10.75 0.25 -4.24
CA ILE A 29 10.55 -0.56 -3.03
C ILE A 29 10.36 -2.03 -3.37
N ARG A 30 9.53 -2.34 -4.35
CA ARG A 30 9.26 -3.74 -4.73
C ARG A 30 10.52 -4.59 -4.94
N PRO A 31 11.56 -4.13 -5.63
CA PRO A 31 12.76 -4.95 -5.84
C PRO A 31 13.49 -5.31 -4.56
N LYS A 32 13.24 -4.61 -3.46
CA LYS A 32 13.90 -4.84 -2.16
C LYS A 32 13.13 -5.82 -1.28
N ILE A 33 11.98 -6.28 -1.73
CA ILE A 33 11.14 -7.21 -0.97
C ILE A 33 11.32 -8.61 -1.55
N PRO A 34 11.87 -9.57 -0.77
CA PRO A 34 12.00 -10.95 -1.25
C PRO A 34 10.65 -11.64 -1.32
N GLY A 35 10.53 -12.58 -2.27
CA GLY A 35 9.35 -13.42 -2.41
C GLY A 35 8.18 -12.73 -3.09
N PRO A 36 7.01 -13.38 -3.10
CA PRO A 36 5.82 -12.84 -3.74
C PRO A 36 5.26 -11.63 -2.97
N VAL A 37 4.72 -10.69 -3.73
CA VAL A 37 4.07 -9.49 -3.20
C VAL A 37 2.74 -9.30 -3.91
N VAL A 38 1.72 -8.97 -3.16
CA VAL A 38 0.44 -8.48 -3.70
C VAL A 38 0.32 -7.02 -3.32
N GLU A 39 0.10 -6.17 -4.31
CA GLU A 39 -0.23 -4.77 -4.09
C GLU A 39 -1.43 -4.42 -4.94
N LEU A 40 -2.49 -3.98 -4.30
CA LEU A 40 -3.71 -3.54 -4.97
C LEU A 40 -4.10 -2.19 -4.42
N VAL A 41 -4.47 -1.29 -5.31
CA VAL A 41 -4.97 0.03 -4.96
C VAL A 41 -6.27 0.26 -5.70
N GLY A 42 -7.27 0.68 -4.99
CA GLY A 42 -8.58 0.96 -5.56
C GLY A 42 -9.35 1.92 -4.69
N HIS A 43 -10.64 1.99 -4.91
CA HIS A 43 -11.51 2.83 -4.12
C HIS A 43 -12.82 2.10 -3.82
N ARG A 44 -13.50 2.55 -2.79
CA ARG A 44 -14.85 2.06 -2.47
C ARG A 44 -15.77 2.33 -3.67
N ALA A 45 -16.57 1.33 -4.06
CA ALA A 45 -17.49 1.46 -5.18
C ALA A 45 -18.43 2.65 -4.97
N GLY A 46 -18.48 3.55 -5.97
CA GLY A 46 -19.29 4.76 -5.91
C GLY A 46 -18.66 5.91 -5.11
N HIS A 47 -17.47 5.73 -4.55
CA HIS A 47 -16.79 6.72 -3.73
C HIS A 47 -15.32 6.87 -4.16
N PRO A 48 -15.03 7.58 -5.26
CA PRO A 48 -13.69 7.61 -5.84
C PRO A 48 -12.62 8.24 -4.95
N ASN A 49 -13.01 8.99 -3.93
CA ASN A 49 -12.07 9.61 -3.00
C ASN A 49 -11.80 8.74 -1.76
N GLU A 50 -12.51 7.63 -1.60
CA GLU A 50 -12.26 6.67 -0.52
C GLU A 50 -11.36 5.56 -1.03
N VAL A 51 -10.07 5.68 -0.76
CA VAL A 51 -9.03 4.80 -1.30
C VAL A 51 -8.83 3.60 -0.39
N VAL A 52 -8.61 2.44 -1.02
CA VAL A 52 -8.26 1.19 -0.33
C VAL A 52 -6.92 0.72 -0.87
N PHE A 53 -6.01 0.39 0.03
CA PHE A 53 -4.71 -0.21 -0.31
C PHE A 53 -4.64 -1.60 0.29
N ILE A 54 -4.11 -2.55 -0.47
CA ILE A 54 -3.79 -3.89 0.04
C ILE A 54 -2.35 -4.17 -0.34
N VAL A 55 -1.52 -4.47 0.66
CA VAL A 55 -0.13 -4.89 0.46
C VAL A 55 0.09 -6.15 1.28
N LEU A 56 0.45 -7.23 0.61
CA LEU A 56 0.76 -8.50 1.25
C LEU A 56 2.15 -8.96 0.81
N THR A 57 2.94 -9.42 1.77
CA THR A 57 4.24 -10.03 1.54
C THR A 57 4.18 -11.52 1.90
N GLN A 58 5.29 -12.24 1.67
CA GLN A 58 5.30 -13.69 1.92
C GLN A 58 5.03 -14.07 3.38
N ASP A 59 5.50 -13.26 4.34
CA ASP A 59 5.35 -13.50 5.78
C ASP A 59 5.52 -12.21 6.59
N GLU A 60 5.26 -12.30 7.87
CA GLU A 60 5.35 -11.14 8.77
C GLU A 60 6.76 -10.55 8.85
N ALA A 61 7.79 -11.38 8.90
CA ALA A 61 9.17 -10.90 8.99
C ALA A 61 9.53 -10.04 7.77
N THR A 62 9.15 -10.48 6.58
CA THR A 62 9.35 -9.73 5.34
C THR A 62 8.60 -8.39 5.36
N TYR A 63 7.36 -8.42 5.82
CA TYR A 63 6.56 -7.19 5.94
C TYR A 63 7.21 -6.19 6.90
N ARG A 64 7.68 -6.65 8.06
CA ARG A 64 8.34 -5.77 9.04
C ARG A 64 9.64 -5.19 8.50
N GLN A 65 10.42 -5.98 7.76
CA GLN A 65 11.63 -5.48 7.09
C GLN A 65 11.31 -4.41 6.05
N MET A 66 10.27 -4.63 5.26
CA MET A 66 9.80 -3.62 4.29
C MET A 66 9.43 -2.32 4.99
N ALA A 67 8.69 -2.39 6.09
CA ALA A 67 8.26 -1.21 6.83
C ALA A 67 9.43 -0.40 7.40
N GLU A 68 10.59 -1.04 7.63
CA GLU A 68 11.78 -0.40 8.14
C GLU A 68 12.68 0.21 7.06
N LEU A 69 12.40 -0.02 5.77
CA LEU A 69 13.19 0.56 4.69
C LEU A 69 13.09 2.09 4.69
N PRO A 70 14.22 2.80 4.54
CA PRO A 70 14.18 4.25 4.41
C PRO A 70 13.30 4.73 3.26
N GLU A 71 13.31 4.00 2.14
CA GLU A 71 12.50 4.31 0.96
C GLU A 71 11.00 4.19 1.27
N GLN A 72 10.62 3.23 2.11
CA GLN A 72 9.22 3.07 2.53
C GLN A 72 8.77 4.26 3.40
N HIS A 73 9.64 4.73 4.27
CA HIS A 73 9.35 5.90 5.09
C HIS A 73 9.17 7.16 4.23
N GLN A 74 10.04 7.35 3.24
CA GLN A 74 9.92 8.48 2.31
C GLN A 74 8.64 8.39 1.49
N PHE A 75 8.29 7.19 1.05
CA PHE A 75 7.03 6.94 0.36
C PHE A 75 5.82 7.32 1.23
N TYR A 76 5.83 6.91 2.50
CA TYR A 76 4.77 7.23 3.43
C TYR A 76 4.58 8.74 3.62
N LEU A 77 5.67 9.49 3.74
CA LEU A 77 5.61 10.95 3.85
C LEU A 77 4.99 11.60 2.61
N ARG A 78 5.36 11.11 1.42
CA ARG A 78 4.78 11.58 0.16
C ARG A 78 3.30 11.23 0.05
N ALA A 79 2.93 10.04 0.50
CA ALA A 79 1.54 9.60 0.49
C ALA A 79 0.66 10.53 1.32
N ASN A 80 1.13 10.94 2.49
CA ASN A 80 0.38 11.84 3.36
C ASN A 80 0.10 13.21 2.71
N GLU A 81 0.93 13.64 1.78
CA GLU A 81 0.68 14.89 1.04
C GLU A 81 -0.51 14.78 0.07
N ALA A 82 -0.76 13.59 -0.45
CA ALA A 82 -1.86 13.34 -1.38
C ALA A 82 -3.16 12.98 -0.68
N LEU A 83 -3.08 12.54 0.58
CA LEU A 83 -4.23 12.05 1.35
C LEU A 83 -4.80 13.15 2.23
N GLY A 84 -6.10 13.14 2.42
CA GLY A 84 -6.83 14.10 3.25
C GLY A 84 -6.80 13.81 4.73
N GLY A 85 -5.79 13.08 5.21
CA GLY A 85 -5.62 12.69 6.60
C GLY A 85 -4.79 11.42 6.69
N GLU A 86 -4.53 10.96 7.90
CA GLU A 86 -3.80 9.70 8.08
C GLU A 86 -4.65 8.50 7.66
N PRO A 87 -4.06 7.55 6.94
CA PRO A 87 -4.72 6.28 6.66
C PRO A 87 -5.01 5.49 7.95
N THR A 88 -6.06 4.70 7.92
CA THR A 88 -6.25 3.65 8.92
C THR A 88 -5.61 2.36 8.39
N TRP A 89 -4.86 1.69 9.24
CA TRP A 89 -4.12 0.49 8.89
C TRP A 89 -4.65 -0.71 9.67
N GLU A 90 -4.85 -1.82 8.97
CA GLU A 90 -5.25 -3.08 9.59
C GLU A 90 -4.29 -4.17 9.12
N ASP A 91 -3.40 -4.61 9.99
CA ASP A 91 -2.50 -5.72 9.68
C ASP A 91 -3.30 -7.02 9.62
N VAL A 92 -3.03 -7.82 8.61
CA VAL A 92 -3.75 -9.06 8.35
C VAL A 92 -2.81 -10.20 8.04
N GLU A 93 -3.21 -11.40 8.45
CA GLU A 93 -2.54 -12.64 8.13
C GLU A 93 -3.48 -13.49 7.28
N MET A 94 -3.09 -13.75 6.03
CA MET A 94 -3.88 -14.54 5.09
C MET A 94 -3.43 -15.99 5.16
N GLU A 95 -4.28 -16.83 5.72
CA GLU A 95 -3.93 -18.23 6.02
C GLU A 95 -4.34 -19.19 4.92
N TRP A 96 -5.35 -18.82 4.12
CA TRP A 96 -5.90 -19.70 3.10
C TRP A 96 -6.47 -18.90 1.95
N GLY A 97 -6.37 -19.46 0.74
CA GLY A 97 -6.95 -18.85 -0.45
C GLY A 97 -6.73 -19.69 -1.69
N ILE A 98 -7.38 -19.28 -2.76
CA ILE A 98 -7.21 -19.88 -4.09
C ILE A 98 -6.71 -18.78 -5.03
N ARG A 99 -5.73 -19.15 -5.86
CA ARG A 99 -5.24 -18.31 -6.93
C ARG A 99 -5.20 -19.14 -8.20
N GLU A 100 -6.10 -18.84 -9.11
CA GLU A 100 -6.29 -19.56 -10.38
C GLU A 100 -5.92 -18.69 -11.58
#